data_82326f9146b160e1b57f94a7906f2507
#
_entry.id   82326f9146b160e1b57f94a7906f2507
#
_cell.length_a   1.000
_cell.length_b   1.000
_cell.length_c   1.000
_cell.angle_alpha   90.00
_cell.angle_beta   90.00
_cell.angle_gamma   90.00
#
_symmetry.space_group_name_H-M   'P 1'
#
loop_
_entity.id
_entity.type
_entity.pdbx_description
1 polymer ?
#
loop_
_entity_poly.entity_id
_entity_poly.type
_entity_poly.pdbx_seq_one_letter_code
_entity_poly.pdbx_strand_id
1 'polypeptide(L)'
;MHLQIKVPRAFKPLLRRIRYKGAHGGRGGAKSHFYAEQLIARCIAGRARCVCIREVQNSIKDSVRQLLVDKIYALGVFSLFEVVEGEIRGPNGSLIIFRGMQSYNAQNIKSLEDYDIAWVEEAQTLSQYSLDLLRPTIRKAGSELWFSWNPRYKTDPVDVFFRRRPPENSVCVQVNWRDNPWFPSELRADMAADRLADIDKYEHVWEGGYGSSDGAILSRWVNEAERAGRVNDDVAYDSNGPGIEISSDIGFRDTAGWWYWQRRMGGFALLKYEGDSGLDADDWKALQHWQDSLTA
;
A
#
# COMPACT_ATOMS: atom_id res chain seq x y z
N MET A 1 -5.31 -12.72 -35.12
CA MET A 1 -4.02 -12.37 -34.48
C MET A 1 -3.92 -13.14 -33.19
N HIS A 2 -2.83 -13.85 -32.95
CA HIS A 2 -2.57 -14.52 -31.65
C HIS A 2 -1.58 -13.68 -30.86
N LEU A 3 -2.06 -13.09 -29.74
CA LEU A 3 -1.20 -12.40 -28.78
C LEU A 3 -0.76 -13.42 -27.71
N GLN A 4 0.54 -13.62 -27.56
CA GLN A 4 1.10 -14.44 -26.49
C GLN A 4 1.72 -13.54 -25.41
N ILE A 5 1.23 -13.66 -24.18
CA ILE A 5 1.79 -12.98 -23.02
C ILE A 5 2.24 -14.04 -22.02
N LYS A 6 3.53 -14.00 -21.65
CA LYS A 6 4.07 -14.87 -20.62
C LYS A 6 3.70 -14.31 -19.23
N VAL A 7 2.92 -15.05 -18.47
CA VAL A 7 2.45 -14.64 -17.14
C VAL A 7 3.14 -15.45 -16.07
N PRO A 8 3.89 -14.82 -15.13
CA PRO A 8 4.45 -15.51 -13.98
C PRO A 8 3.36 -16.20 -13.16
N ARG A 9 3.70 -17.36 -12.56
CA ARG A 9 2.72 -18.21 -11.86
C ARG A 9 1.96 -17.48 -10.77
N ALA A 10 2.63 -16.59 -10.04
CA ALA A 10 2.05 -15.81 -8.95
C ALA A 10 0.87 -14.93 -9.38
N PHE A 11 0.85 -14.45 -10.64
CA PHE A 11 -0.23 -13.60 -11.17
C PHE A 11 -1.44 -14.38 -11.71
N LYS A 12 -1.37 -15.72 -11.84
CA LYS A 12 -2.48 -16.51 -12.43
C LYS A 12 -3.85 -16.25 -11.77
N PRO A 13 -3.98 -16.10 -10.43
CA PRO A 13 -5.27 -15.78 -9.83
C PRO A 13 -5.89 -14.48 -10.32
N LEU A 14 -5.07 -13.49 -10.71
CA LEU A 14 -5.53 -12.19 -11.20
C LEU A 14 -6.08 -12.20 -12.63
N LEU A 15 -5.90 -13.30 -13.38
CA LEU A 15 -6.47 -13.45 -14.72
C LEU A 15 -8.00 -13.63 -14.69
N ARG A 16 -8.56 -14.04 -13.56
CA ARG A 16 -10.01 -14.23 -13.39
C ARG A 16 -10.75 -12.89 -13.50
N ARG A 17 -11.98 -12.92 -14.03
CA ARG A 17 -12.90 -11.79 -13.97
C ARG A 17 -13.43 -11.67 -12.55
N ILE A 18 -12.98 -10.67 -11.82
CA ILE A 18 -13.38 -10.39 -10.44
C ILE A 18 -13.28 -8.89 -10.18
N ARG A 19 -14.13 -8.37 -9.31
CA ARG A 19 -14.30 -6.94 -9.08
C ARG A 19 -13.04 -6.25 -8.62
N TYR A 20 -12.36 -6.79 -7.60
CA TYR A 20 -11.18 -6.17 -7.00
C TYR A 20 -9.96 -7.08 -7.14
N LYS A 21 -8.90 -6.54 -7.70
CA LYS A 21 -7.63 -7.26 -7.92
C LYS A 21 -6.48 -6.49 -7.30
N GLY A 22 -5.77 -7.12 -6.39
CA GLY A 22 -4.60 -6.57 -5.72
C GLY A 22 -3.33 -7.35 -6.03
N ALA A 23 -2.24 -6.63 -6.32
CA ALA A 23 -0.90 -7.20 -6.38
C ALA A 23 0.04 -6.35 -5.52
N HIS A 24 0.54 -6.92 -4.44
CA HIS A 24 1.46 -6.24 -3.54
C HIS A 24 2.78 -7.01 -3.40
N GLY A 25 3.80 -6.34 -2.86
CA GLY A 25 5.12 -6.95 -2.60
C GLY A 25 6.26 -6.01 -2.94
N GLY A 26 7.50 -6.51 -2.84
CA GLY A 26 8.70 -5.73 -3.04
C GLY A 26 8.93 -5.25 -4.48
N ARG A 27 9.99 -4.48 -4.65
CA ARG A 27 10.44 -4.04 -5.98
C ARG A 27 10.87 -5.22 -6.85
N GLY A 28 10.80 -5.03 -8.16
CA GLY A 28 11.23 -6.04 -9.13
C GLY A 28 10.25 -7.20 -9.34
N GLY A 29 9.09 -7.24 -8.64
CA GLY A 29 8.06 -8.27 -8.80
C GLY A 29 7.25 -8.19 -10.09
N ALA A 30 7.52 -7.25 -11.00
CA ALA A 30 6.83 -7.04 -12.28
C ALA A 30 5.32 -6.74 -12.19
N LYS A 31 4.82 -6.23 -11.04
CA LYS A 31 3.39 -5.93 -10.83
C LYS A 31 2.82 -4.98 -11.88
N SER A 32 3.47 -3.83 -12.09
CA SER A 32 3.04 -2.82 -13.06
C SER A 32 3.13 -3.33 -14.49
N HIS A 33 4.18 -4.11 -14.83
CA HIS A 33 4.32 -4.77 -16.12
C HIS A 33 3.17 -5.72 -16.41
N PHE A 34 2.79 -6.55 -15.43
CA PHE A 34 1.65 -7.47 -15.56
C PHE A 34 0.35 -6.72 -15.85
N TYR A 35 0.01 -5.70 -15.07
CA TYR A 35 -1.24 -4.96 -15.28
C TYR A 35 -1.25 -4.19 -16.60
N ALA A 36 -0.13 -3.61 -17.02
CA ALA A 36 -0.01 -2.95 -18.32
C ALA A 36 -0.29 -3.93 -19.47
N GLU A 37 0.30 -5.13 -19.44
CA GLU A 37 0.06 -6.17 -20.44
C GLU A 37 -1.40 -6.66 -20.43
N GLN A 38 -2.02 -6.78 -19.24
CA GLN A 38 -3.43 -7.14 -19.14
C GLN A 38 -4.35 -6.06 -19.69
N LEU A 39 -4.06 -4.77 -19.50
CA LEU A 39 -4.84 -3.68 -20.12
C LEU A 39 -4.77 -3.74 -21.64
N ILE A 40 -3.58 -3.91 -22.21
CA ILE A 40 -3.38 -4.05 -23.66
C ILE A 40 -4.17 -5.26 -24.18
N ALA A 41 -4.06 -6.42 -23.52
CA ALA A 41 -4.79 -7.62 -23.90
C ALA A 41 -6.32 -7.41 -23.85
N ARG A 42 -6.83 -6.68 -22.85
CA ARG A 42 -8.26 -6.37 -22.75
C ARG A 42 -8.74 -5.47 -23.91
N CYS A 43 -7.95 -4.47 -24.29
CA CYS A 43 -8.24 -3.59 -25.42
C CYS A 43 -8.28 -4.34 -26.76
N ILE A 44 -7.41 -5.35 -26.92
CA ILE A 44 -7.36 -6.17 -28.14
C ILE A 44 -8.53 -7.17 -28.18
N ALA A 45 -8.84 -7.77 -27.03
CA ALA A 45 -9.92 -8.78 -26.94
C ALA A 45 -11.32 -8.20 -27.18
N GLY A 46 -11.50 -6.90 -27.00
CA GLY A 46 -12.78 -6.21 -27.22
C GLY A 46 -12.70 -4.75 -26.82
N ARG A 47 -13.80 -4.01 -26.99
CA ARG A 47 -13.87 -2.62 -26.55
C ARG A 47 -13.70 -2.54 -25.03
N ALA A 48 -12.70 -1.78 -24.59
CA ALA A 48 -12.43 -1.52 -23.18
C ALA A 48 -12.10 -0.04 -22.94
N ARG A 49 -12.78 0.59 -22.00
CA ARG A 49 -12.42 1.92 -21.48
C ARG A 49 -11.69 1.73 -20.16
N CYS A 50 -10.43 2.11 -20.14
CA CYS A 50 -9.56 1.92 -19.00
C CYS A 50 -9.05 3.27 -18.48
N VAL A 51 -8.96 3.42 -17.16
CA VAL A 51 -8.31 4.57 -16.53
C VAL A 51 -7.17 4.07 -15.66
N CYS A 52 -5.98 4.62 -15.89
CA CYS A 52 -4.82 4.45 -15.00
C CYS A 52 -4.81 5.60 -14.00
N ILE A 53 -4.63 5.28 -12.72
CA ILE A 53 -4.81 6.20 -11.60
C ILE A 53 -3.59 6.17 -10.70
N ARG A 54 -3.16 7.35 -10.24
CA ARG A 54 -2.32 7.57 -9.05
C ARG A 54 -2.95 8.65 -8.17
N GLU A 55 -2.52 8.78 -6.92
CA GLU A 55 -2.97 9.88 -6.07
C GLU A 55 -2.56 11.23 -6.69
N VAL A 56 -1.30 11.39 -7.11
CA VAL A 56 -0.77 12.60 -7.74
C VAL A 56 -0.64 12.43 -9.25
N GLN A 57 -1.18 13.38 -10.02
CA GLN A 57 -1.27 13.26 -11.48
C GLN A 57 0.09 13.36 -12.20
N ASN A 58 1.01 14.20 -11.74
CA ASN A 58 2.25 14.47 -12.48
C ASN A 58 3.13 13.25 -12.69
N SER A 59 3.12 12.31 -11.74
CA SER A 59 3.93 11.09 -11.82
C SER A 59 3.35 10.01 -12.75
N ILE A 60 2.07 10.06 -13.09
CA ILE A 60 1.43 9.00 -13.88
C ILE A 60 1.67 9.14 -15.39
N LYS A 61 1.77 10.39 -15.88
CA LYS A 61 1.97 10.65 -17.30
C LYS A 61 3.32 10.11 -17.79
N ASP A 62 4.35 10.23 -16.97
CA ASP A 62 5.71 9.89 -17.37
C ASP A 62 6.04 8.40 -17.13
N SER A 63 5.44 7.76 -16.12
CA SER A 63 5.77 6.37 -15.77
C SER A 63 4.81 5.34 -16.34
N VAL A 64 3.51 5.41 -16.02
CA VAL A 64 2.53 4.40 -16.44
C VAL A 64 2.24 4.48 -17.93
N ARG A 65 2.13 5.72 -18.45
CA ARG A 65 1.93 5.91 -19.90
C ARG A 65 3.12 5.39 -20.69
N GLN A 66 4.35 5.71 -20.29
CA GLN A 66 5.55 5.21 -20.97
C GLN A 66 5.63 3.69 -20.90
N LEU A 67 5.36 3.09 -19.73
CA LEU A 67 5.31 1.64 -19.57
C LEU A 67 4.32 0.97 -20.55
N LEU A 68 3.13 1.54 -20.71
CA LEU A 68 2.14 1.02 -21.67
C LEU A 68 2.63 1.14 -23.11
N VAL A 69 3.24 2.26 -23.48
CA VAL A 69 3.84 2.45 -24.81
C VAL A 69 4.93 1.41 -25.07
N ASP A 70 5.86 1.24 -24.13
CA ASP A 70 6.94 0.26 -24.25
C ASP A 70 6.39 -1.17 -24.39
N LYS A 71 5.33 -1.51 -23.66
CA LYS A 71 4.66 -2.81 -23.76
C LYS A 71 3.94 -3.00 -25.09
N ILE A 72 3.29 -1.97 -25.63
CA ILE A 72 2.65 -2.00 -26.95
C ILE A 72 3.70 -2.34 -28.04
N TYR A 73 4.89 -1.71 -27.95
CA TYR A 73 6.00 -2.02 -28.87
C TYR A 73 6.57 -3.41 -28.63
N ALA A 74 6.86 -3.78 -27.39
CA ALA A 74 7.44 -5.09 -27.05
C ALA A 74 6.52 -6.27 -27.42
N LEU A 75 5.21 -6.08 -27.37
CA LEU A 75 4.22 -7.08 -27.80
C LEU A 75 3.98 -7.10 -29.32
N GLY A 76 4.61 -6.20 -30.09
CA GLY A 76 4.46 -6.10 -31.55
C GLY A 76 3.08 -5.68 -32.02
N VAL A 77 2.33 -4.95 -31.18
CA VAL A 77 0.94 -4.54 -31.47
C VAL A 77 0.77 -3.03 -31.71
N PHE A 78 1.87 -2.31 -31.93
CA PHE A 78 1.87 -0.85 -32.09
C PHE A 78 0.95 -0.37 -33.21
N SER A 79 0.78 -1.13 -34.30
CA SER A 79 -0.12 -0.78 -35.41
C SER A 79 -1.60 -0.77 -35.05
N LEU A 80 -1.98 -1.30 -33.87
CA LEU A 80 -3.35 -1.33 -33.37
C LEU A 80 -3.62 -0.18 -32.42
N PHE A 81 -2.63 0.59 -32.00
CA PHE A 81 -2.75 1.63 -30.99
C PHE A 81 -2.27 2.98 -31.51
N GLU A 82 -3.01 4.02 -31.20
CA GLU A 82 -2.63 5.40 -31.43
C GLU A 82 -2.31 6.07 -30.10
N VAL A 83 -1.08 6.54 -29.93
CA VAL A 83 -0.62 7.18 -28.71
C VAL A 83 -0.69 8.70 -28.91
N VAL A 84 -1.61 9.36 -28.20
CA VAL A 84 -1.76 10.82 -28.22
C VAL A 84 -1.46 11.43 -26.85
N GLU A 85 -1.44 12.76 -26.77
CA GLU A 85 -1.25 13.45 -25.51
C GLU A 85 -2.40 13.14 -24.53
N GLY A 86 -2.09 12.50 -23.41
CA GLY A 86 -3.06 12.23 -22.36
C GLY A 86 -3.90 10.95 -22.48
N GLU A 87 -3.86 10.25 -23.64
CA GLU A 87 -4.61 9.01 -23.85
C GLU A 87 -3.92 8.06 -24.83
N ILE A 88 -4.30 6.79 -24.77
CA ILE A 88 -3.93 5.77 -25.75
C ILE A 88 -5.24 5.20 -26.32
N ARG A 89 -5.43 5.35 -27.62
CA ARG A 89 -6.55 4.78 -28.36
C ARG A 89 -6.17 3.41 -28.86
N GLY A 90 -7.00 2.42 -28.55
CA GLY A 90 -6.77 1.03 -28.95
C GLY A 90 -7.79 0.57 -29.99
N PRO A 91 -7.66 -0.70 -30.45
CA PRO A 91 -8.63 -1.30 -31.38
C PRO A 91 -10.03 -1.39 -30.76
N ASN A 92 -11.02 -1.63 -31.59
CA ASN A 92 -12.43 -1.79 -31.19
C ASN A 92 -13.05 -0.55 -30.49
N GLY A 93 -12.45 0.64 -30.67
CA GLY A 93 -12.84 1.85 -29.92
C GLY A 93 -12.44 1.84 -28.45
N SER A 94 -11.40 1.07 -28.11
CA SER A 94 -10.83 1.03 -26.77
C SER A 94 -10.07 2.31 -26.46
N LEU A 95 -10.03 2.68 -25.17
CA LEU A 95 -9.42 3.92 -24.69
C LEU A 95 -8.74 3.68 -23.36
N ILE A 96 -7.51 4.16 -23.21
CA ILE A 96 -6.78 4.21 -21.92
C ILE A 96 -6.47 5.67 -21.60
N ILE A 97 -6.92 6.16 -20.46
CA ILE A 97 -6.63 7.53 -19.98
C ILE A 97 -5.85 7.51 -18.67
N PHE A 98 -5.26 8.64 -18.31
CA PHE A 98 -4.40 8.80 -17.13
C PHE A 98 -4.93 9.93 -16.24
N ARG A 99 -5.14 9.66 -14.95
CA ARG A 99 -5.74 10.61 -14.00
C ARG A 99 -5.09 10.57 -12.63
N GLY A 100 -4.98 11.75 -12.00
CA GLY A 100 -4.60 11.89 -10.59
C GLY A 100 -5.83 12.08 -9.71
N MET A 101 -5.92 11.36 -8.59
CA MET A 101 -7.10 11.45 -7.71
C MET A 101 -7.21 12.78 -6.98
N GLN A 102 -6.10 13.45 -6.63
CA GLN A 102 -6.14 14.75 -5.95
C GLN A 102 -6.89 15.85 -6.71
N SER A 103 -7.00 15.72 -8.05
CA SER A 103 -7.75 16.66 -8.88
C SER A 103 -9.24 16.34 -8.98
N TYR A 104 -9.69 15.22 -8.38
CA TYR A 104 -11.08 14.80 -8.42
C TYR A 104 -11.83 15.15 -7.14
N ASN A 105 -13.04 15.66 -7.33
CA ASN A 105 -14.06 15.79 -6.29
C ASN A 105 -15.28 14.92 -6.65
N ALA A 106 -16.27 14.86 -5.75
CA ALA A 106 -17.48 14.06 -5.97
C ALA A 106 -18.28 14.45 -7.23
N GLN A 107 -18.06 15.62 -7.80
CA GLN A 107 -18.78 16.09 -9.00
C GLN A 107 -18.08 15.67 -10.28
N ASN A 108 -16.76 15.84 -10.39
CA ASN A 108 -16.04 15.58 -11.63
C ASN A 108 -15.60 14.12 -11.81
N ILE A 109 -15.53 13.33 -10.75
CA ILE A 109 -15.19 11.89 -10.83
C ILE A 109 -16.26 11.08 -11.55
N LYS A 110 -17.51 11.55 -11.59
CA LYS A 110 -18.62 10.89 -12.30
C LYS A 110 -18.33 10.60 -13.78
N SER A 111 -17.40 11.35 -14.39
CA SER A 111 -16.95 11.09 -15.76
C SER A 111 -16.30 9.70 -15.96
N LEU A 112 -15.95 9.02 -14.86
CA LEU A 112 -15.35 7.67 -14.88
C LEU A 112 -16.38 6.54 -14.72
N GLU A 113 -17.68 6.82 -14.58
CA GLU A 113 -18.72 5.81 -14.28
C GLU A 113 -18.83 4.69 -15.34
N ASP A 114 -18.57 5.00 -16.61
CA ASP A 114 -18.66 4.08 -17.75
C ASP A 114 -17.36 3.32 -18.05
N TYR A 115 -16.35 3.43 -17.20
CA TYR A 115 -15.11 2.73 -17.41
C TYR A 115 -15.19 1.27 -17.00
N ASP A 116 -14.60 0.40 -17.83
CA ASP A 116 -14.54 -1.04 -17.63
C ASP A 116 -13.49 -1.43 -16.60
N ILE A 117 -12.36 -0.69 -16.58
CA ILE A 117 -11.22 -0.98 -15.70
C ILE A 117 -10.65 0.32 -15.14
N ALA A 118 -10.44 0.36 -13.83
CA ALA A 118 -9.60 1.36 -13.19
C ALA A 118 -8.38 0.67 -12.57
N TRP A 119 -7.19 1.03 -13.01
CA TRP A 119 -5.94 0.53 -12.43
C TRP A 119 -5.27 1.62 -11.61
N VAL A 120 -5.21 1.42 -10.30
CA VAL A 120 -4.51 2.28 -9.35
C VAL A 120 -3.09 1.76 -9.18
N GLU A 121 -2.12 2.53 -9.65
CA GLU A 121 -0.70 2.23 -9.57
C GLU A 121 -0.07 3.05 -8.43
N GLU A 122 0.90 2.46 -7.72
CA GLU A 122 1.43 2.99 -6.45
C GLU A 122 0.32 3.25 -5.41
N ALA A 123 -0.58 2.29 -5.27
CA ALA A 123 -1.79 2.43 -4.46
C ALA A 123 -1.52 2.61 -2.95
N GLN A 124 -0.28 2.39 -2.46
CA GLN A 124 0.12 2.72 -1.08
C GLN A 124 0.01 4.23 -0.78
N THR A 125 0.00 5.08 -1.81
CA THR A 125 -0.15 6.53 -1.64
C THR A 125 -1.60 7.00 -1.67
N LEU A 126 -2.54 6.10 -2.07
CA LEU A 126 -3.95 6.44 -2.22
C LEU A 126 -4.58 6.78 -0.86
N SER A 127 -5.18 7.96 -0.75
CA SER A 127 -5.89 8.37 0.47
C SER A 127 -7.19 7.57 0.67
N GLN A 128 -7.68 7.50 1.91
CA GLN A 128 -8.97 6.88 2.21
C GLN A 128 -10.10 7.57 1.44
N TYR A 129 -10.07 8.90 1.38
CA TYR A 129 -11.04 9.69 0.62
C TYR A 129 -11.06 9.30 -0.86
N SER A 130 -9.89 9.20 -1.50
CA SER A 130 -9.76 8.80 -2.91
C SER A 130 -10.29 7.38 -3.14
N LEU A 131 -9.98 6.44 -2.24
CA LEU A 131 -10.48 5.06 -2.33
C LEU A 131 -12.00 4.99 -2.22
N ASP A 132 -12.59 5.71 -1.25
CA ASP A 132 -14.04 5.74 -1.01
C ASP A 132 -14.80 6.43 -2.15
N LEU A 133 -14.17 7.40 -2.80
CA LEU A 133 -14.74 8.09 -3.95
C LEU A 133 -14.67 7.23 -5.23
N LEU A 134 -13.55 6.54 -5.48
CA LEU A 134 -13.30 5.75 -6.69
C LEU A 134 -14.18 4.49 -6.76
N ARG A 135 -14.31 3.77 -5.65
CA ARG A 135 -15.00 2.47 -5.61
C ARG A 135 -16.45 2.52 -6.12
N PRO A 136 -17.33 3.44 -5.66
CA PRO A 136 -18.68 3.54 -6.16
C PRO A 136 -18.78 4.21 -7.54
N THR A 137 -17.73 4.93 -7.97
CA THR A 137 -17.74 5.60 -9.28
C THR A 137 -17.57 4.60 -10.43
N ILE A 138 -16.63 3.67 -10.32
CA ILE A 138 -16.44 2.61 -11.33
C ILE A 138 -17.55 1.57 -11.14
N ARG A 139 -18.70 1.77 -11.75
CA ARG A 139 -19.94 1.01 -11.47
C ARG A 139 -20.57 0.32 -12.67
N LYS A 140 -19.96 0.41 -13.85
CA LYS A 140 -20.41 -0.34 -15.02
C LYS A 140 -20.47 -1.84 -14.71
N ALA A 141 -21.48 -2.53 -15.21
CA ALA A 141 -21.63 -3.97 -15.03
C ALA A 141 -20.39 -4.72 -15.52
N GLY A 142 -19.81 -5.58 -14.66
CA GLY A 142 -18.59 -6.32 -14.95
C GLY A 142 -17.29 -5.49 -14.90
N SER A 143 -17.35 -4.23 -14.41
CA SER A 143 -16.16 -3.40 -14.23
C SER A 143 -15.24 -3.91 -13.12
N GLU A 144 -13.95 -3.66 -13.29
CA GLU A 144 -12.90 -4.16 -12.40
C GLU A 144 -12.06 -2.98 -11.86
N LEU A 145 -11.64 -3.08 -10.59
CA LEU A 145 -10.64 -2.19 -9.99
C LEU A 145 -9.39 -2.98 -9.67
N TRP A 146 -8.27 -2.54 -10.23
CA TRP A 146 -6.96 -3.17 -10.09
C TRP A 146 -6.04 -2.28 -9.26
N PHE A 147 -5.25 -2.87 -8.38
CA PHE A 147 -4.34 -2.16 -7.50
C PHE A 147 -2.97 -2.81 -7.50
N SER A 148 -1.93 -2.02 -7.71
CA SER A 148 -0.54 -2.45 -7.56
C SER A 148 0.17 -1.55 -6.55
N TRP A 149 0.85 -2.16 -5.56
CA TRP A 149 1.58 -1.38 -4.56
C TRP A 149 2.75 -2.15 -3.95
N ASN A 150 3.67 -1.38 -3.39
CA ASN A 150 4.66 -1.86 -2.43
C ASN A 150 4.15 -1.46 -1.05
N PRO A 151 3.93 -2.41 -0.12
CA PRO A 151 3.43 -2.09 1.21
C PRO A 151 4.35 -1.05 1.90
N ARG A 152 3.76 -0.01 2.46
CA ARG A 152 4.49 1.01 3.22
C ARG A 152 4.12 0.94 4.69
N TYR A 153 2.85 1.15 5.02
CA TYR A 153 2.34 1.05 6.38
C TYR A 153 1.15 0.09 6.46
N LYS A 154 1.02 -0.58 7.62
CA LYS A 154 -0.15 -1.45 7.90
C LYS A 154 -1.48 -0.68 7.89
N THR A 155 -1.42 0.65 8.04
CA THR A 155 -2.56 1.56 8.06
C THR A 155 -2.90 2.15 6.70
N ASP A 156 -2.09 1.94 5.67
CA ASP A 156 -2.39 2.42 4.32
C ASP A 156 -3.78 1.91 3.87
N PRO A 157 -4.67 2.77 3.34
CA PRO A 157 -6.04 2.39 3.00
C PRO A 157 -6.14 1.16 2.09
N VAL A 158 -5.27 1.05 1.10
CA VAL A 158 -5.22 -0.10 0.19
C VAL A 158 -4.82 -1.38 0.92
N ASP A 159 -3.92 -1.29 1.89
CA ASP A 159 -3.46 -2.45 2.66
C ASP A 159 -4.56 -2.95 3.59
N VAL A 160 -5.23 -2.03 4.29
CA VAL A 160 -6.42 -2.34 5.11
C VAL A 160 -7.51 -2.98 4.24
N PHE A 161 -7.77 -2.43 3.06
CA PHE A 161 -8.81 -2.89 2.15
C PHE A 161 -8.58 -4.32 1.64
N PHE A 162 -7.35 -4.67 1.27
CA PHE A 162 -7.05 -5.99 0.68
C PHE A 162 -6.55 -7.03 1.68
N ARG A 163 -5.86 -6.63 2.75
CA ARG A 163 -5.16 -7.58 3.63
C ARG A 163 -5.80 -7.74 5.00
N ARG A 164 -6.49 -6.71 5.51
CA ARG A 164 -7.17 -6.77 6.80
C ARG A 164 -8.68 -7.00 6.69
N ARG A 165 -9.32 -6.39 5.70
CA ARG A 165 -10.77 -6.44 5.49
C ARG A 165 -11.08 -6.69 4.01
N PRO A 166 -10.65 -7.85 3.46
CA PRO A 166 -10.79 -8.13 2.03
C PRO A 166 -12.29 -8.20 1.64
N PRO A 167 -12.70 -7.52 0.58
CA PRO A 167 -14.05 -7.67 0.04
C PRO A 167 -14.28 -9.10 -0.49
N GLU A 168 -15.52 -9.59 -0.42
CA GLU A 168 -15.89 -10.93 -0.93
C GLU A 168 -15.48 -11.14 -2.40
N ASN A 169 -15.68 -10.12 -3.24
CA ASN A 169 -15.35 -10.17 -4.67
C ASN A 169 -13.94 -9.63 -4.94
N SER A 170 -12.94 -10.11 -4.19
CA SER A 170 -11.55 -9.70 -4.33
C SER A 170 -10.60 -10.87 -4.48
N VAL A 171 -9.47 -10.58 -5.12
CA VAL A 171 -8.29 -11.44 -5.14
C VAL A 171 -7.05 -10.57 -4.93
N CYS A 172 -6.21 -10.96 -4.00
CA CYS A 172 -4.96 -10.28 -3.68
C CYS A 172 -3.82 -11.29 -3.69
N VAL A 173 -2.72 -10.93 -4.37
CA VAL A 173 -1.52 -11.78 -4.44
C VAL A 173 -0.31 -11.00 -3.96
N GLN A 174 0.58 -11.69 -3.26
CA GLN A 174 1.92 -11.18 -2.96
C GLN A 174 2.86 -11.62 -4.07
N VAL A 175 3.67 -10.67 -4.60
CA VAL A 175 4.61 -10.92 -5.68
C VAL A 175 5.89 -10.15 -5.43
N ASN A 176 6.99 -10.87 -5.34
CA ASN A 176 8.32 -10.31 -5.10
C ASN A 176 9.26 -10.61 -6.27
N TRP A 177 10.49 -10.18 -6.16
CA TRP A 177 11.52 -10.36 -7.17
C TRP A 177 11.74 -11.84 -7.56
N ARG A 178 11.56 -12.80 -6.62
CA ARG A 178 11.69 -14.25 -6.87
C ARG A 178 10.63 -14.79 -7.82
N ASP A 179 9.47 -14.16 -7.86
CA ASP A 179 8.36 -14.53 -8.73
C ASP A 179 8.52 -14.00 -10.16
N ASN A 180 9.48 -13.09 -10.35
CA ASN A 180 9.78 -12.49 -11.66
C ASN A 180 10.91 -13.23 -12.37
N PRO A 181 10.63 -14.04 -13.39
CA PRO A 181 11.66 -14.76 -14.13
C PRO A 181 12.58 -13.83 -14.96
N TRP A 182 12.22 -12.58 -15.14
CA TRP A 182 12.98 -11.55 -15.85
C TRP A 182 13.61 -10.51 -14.93
N PHE A 183 13.84 -10.86 -13.66
CA PHE A 183 14.45 -9.95 -12.70
C PHE A 183 15.86 -9.55 -13.15
N PRO A 184 16.14 -8.24 -13.37
CA PRO A 184 17.41 -7.77 -13.92
C PRO A 184 18.62 -8.09 -13.03
N SER A 185 19.77 -8.36 -13.66
CA SER A 185 21.04 -8.61 -12.96
C SER A 185 21.51 -7.41 -12.14
N GLU A 186 21.30 -6.21 -12.66
CA GLU A 186 21.66 -4.94 -12.02
C GLU A 186 20.90 -4.76 -10.70
N LEU A 187 19.59 -5.00 -10.70
CA LEU A 187 18.77 -4.95 -9.48
C LEU A 187 19.16 -6.07 -8.49
N ARG A 188 19.69 -7.18 -8.96
CA ARG A 188 20.18 -8.26 -8.09
C ARG A 188 21.41 -7.84 -7.30
N ALA A 189 22.30 -7.06 -7.91
CA ALA A 189 23.47 -6.52 -7.24
C ALA A 189 23.06 -5.49 -6.16
N ASP A 190 22.17 -4.56 -6.50
CA ASP A 190 21.65 -3.56 -5.56
C ASP A 190 20.94 -4.23 -4.38
N MET A 191 20.11 -5.24 -4.66
CA MET A 191 19.40 -6.01 -3.64
C MET A 191 20.37 -6.72 -2.68
N ALA A 192 21.46 -7.31 -3.20
CA ALA A 192 22.47 -7.97 -2.38
C ALA A 192 23.23 -6.97 -1.50
N ALA A 193 23.54 -5.79 -2.04
CA ALA A 193 24.15 -4.70 -1.28
C ALA A 193 23.25 -4.19 -0.16
N ASP A 194 21.97 -3.92 -0.46
CA ASP A 194 20.98 -3.51 0.56
C ASP A 194 20.85 -4.56 1.68
N ARG A 195 20.84 -5.85 1.33
CA ARG A 195 20.73 -6.93 2.32
C ARG A 195 21.90 -6.96 3.30
N LEU A 196 23.11 -6.62 2.85
CA LEU A 196 24.31 -6.58 3.68
C LEU A 196 24.38 -5.31 4.53
N ALA A 197 23.94 -4.19 3.98
CA ALA A 197 24.04 -2.89 4.61
C ALA A 197 22.90 -2.63 5.61
N ASP A 198 21.67 -2.99 5.27
CA ASP A 198 20.47 -2.71 6.06
C ASP A 198 19.37 -3.75 5.77
N ILE A 199 19.23 -4.71 6.68
CA ILE A 199 18.27 -5.80 6.55
C ILE A 199 16.82 -5.29 6.59
N ASP A 200 16.51 -4.22 7.32
CA ASP A 200 15.17 -3.66 7.41
C ASP A 200 14.78 -2.99 6.09
N LYS A 201 15.71 -2.24 5.51
CA LYS A 201 15.54 -1.70 4.17
C LYS A 201 15.36 -2.80 3.12
N TYR A 202 16.16 -3.88 3.20
CA TYR A 202 16.03 -5.02 2.30
C TYR A 202 14.65 -5.66 2.40
N GLU A 203 14.17 -5.95 3.61
CA GLU A 203 12.86 -6.55 3.82
C GLU A 203 11.73 -5.66 3.31
N HIS A 204 11.81 -4.35 3.55
CA HIS A 204 10.82 -3.42 3.03
C HIS A 204 10.85 -3.32 1.50
N VAL A 205 12.02 -3.02 0.92
CA VAL A 205 12.15 -2.71 -0.50
C VAL A 205 11.98 -3.94 -1.38
N TRP A 206 12.59 -5.08 -1.00
CA TRP A 206 12.70 -6.25 -1.87
C TRP A 206 11.74 -7.39 -1.51
N GLU A 207 11.42 -7.56 -0.24
CA GLU A 207 10.51 -8.63 0.20
C GLU A 207 9.06 -8.12 0.40
N GLY A 208 8.81 -6.80 0.28
CA GLY A 208 7.48 -6.22 0.43
C GLY A 208 6.97 -6.22 1.87
N GLY A 209 7.89 -6.18 2.82
CA GLY A 209 7.59 -5.88 4.22
C GLY A 209 7.14 -4.44 4.39
N TYR A 210 6.57 -4.13 5.55
CA TYR A 210 6.24 -2.75 5.87
C TYR A 210 7.50 -1.93 6.13
N GLY A 211 7.46 -0.66 5.70
CA GLY A 211 8.51 0.30 6.03
C GLY A 211 8.53 0.59 7.53
N SER A 212 9.72 0.79 8.08
CA SER A 212 9.84 1.52 9.32
C SER A 212 9.29 2.94 9.10
N SER A 213 8.61 3.50 10.09
CA SER A 213 8.15 4.89 10.02
C SER A 213 9.37 5.79 9.78
N ASP A 214 9.47 6.37 8.57
CA ASP A 214 10.54 7.31 8.23
C ASP A 214 10.54 8.44 9.28
N GLY A 215 11.66 8.60 9.96
CA GLY A 215 11.81 9.60 11.03
C GLY A 215 11.57 9.10 12.47
N ALA A 216 11.11 7.88 12.67
CA ALA A 216 11.03 7.34 14.04
C ALA A 216 12.42 6.93 14.54
N ILE A 217 12.99 7.74 15.43
CA ILE A 217 14.32 7.54 16.03
C ILE A 217 14.48 6.14 16.62
N LEU A 218 13.39 5.55 17.11
CA LEU A 218 13.37 4.26 17.80
C LEU A 218 12.96 3.07 16.91
N SER A 219 12.62 3.28 15.63
CA SER A 219 12.09 2.23 14.76
C SER A 219 12.97 0.98 14.67
N ARG A 220 14.29 1.15 14.60
CA ARG A 220 15.24 0.05 14.55
C ARG A 220 15.13 -0.86 15.79
N TRP A 221 15.09 -0.26 16.98
CA TRP A 221 15.02 -0.99 18.24
C TRP A 221 13.66 -1.64 18.46
N VAL A 222 12.59 -0.98 18.03
CA VAL A 222 11.22 -1.56 18.06
C VAL A 222 11.13 -2.77 17.14
N ASN A 223 11.59 -2.65 15.89
CA ASN A 223 11.62 -3.77 14.95
C ASN A 223 12.48 -4.95 15.45
N GLU A 224 13.62 -4.66 16.08
CA GLU A 224 14.47 -5.69 16.70
C GLU A 224 13.76 -6.36 17.87
N ALA A 225 13.05 -5.59 18.69
CA ALA A 225 12.27 -6.12 19.81
C ALA A 225 11.11 -7.01 19.33
N GLU A 226 10.40 -6.61 18.27
CA GLU A 226 9.35 -7.41 17.63
C GLU A 226 9.89 -8.74 17.09
N ARG A 227 11.02 -8.71 16.36
CA ARG A 227 11.66 -9.93 15.83
C ARG A 227 12.15 -10.86 16.92
N ALA A 228 12.61 -10.31 18.02
CA ALA A 228 13.04 -11.08 19.19
C ALA A 228 11.86 -11.58 20.04
N GLY A 229 10.59 -11.33 19.62
CA GLY A 229 9.39 -11.70 20.37
C GLY A 229 9.24 -10.94 21.71
N ARG A 230 9.94 -9.82 21.85
CA ARG A 230 9.87 -8.98 23.08
C ARG A 230 8.69 -8.01 23.07
N VAL A 231 8.00 -7.86 21.94
CA VAL A 231 6.76 -7.10 21.81
C VAL A 231 5.64 -8.11 21.64
N ASN A 232 4.87 -8.34 22.69
CA ASN A 232 3.75 -9.28 22.73
C ASN A 232 2.73 -8.85 23.79
N ASP A 233 1.55 -9.43 23.77
CA ASP A 233 0.45 -9.14 24.71
C ASP A 233 0.61 -9.87 26.07
N ASP A 234 1.67 -10.67 26.25
CA ASP A 234 1.92 -11.49 27.44
C ASP A 234 2.78 -10.77 28.49
N VAL A 235 3.10 -9.47 28.28
CA VAL A 235 3.88 -8.68 29.24
C VAL A 235 3.01 -8.29 30.42
N ALA A 236 2.91 -9.19 31.40
CA ALA A 236 2.10 -8.98 32.60
C ALA A 236 2.84 -8.17 33.67
N TYR A 237 2.08 -7.49 34.51
CA TYR A 237 2.61 -6.87 35.74
C TYR A 237 3.16 -7.92 36.70
N ASP A 238 4.38 -7.68 37.21
CA ASP A 238 4.98 -8.52 38.25
C ASP A 238 4.69 -7.94 39.63
N SER A 239 3.79 -8.58 40.38
CA SER A 239 3.40 -8.14 41.71
C SER A 239 4.52 -8.26 42.78
N ASN A 240 5.59 -8.99 42.49
CA ASN A 240 6.76 -9.13 43.35
C ASN A 240 7.89 -8.16 43.00
N GLY A 241 7.74 -7.42 41.89
CA GLY A 241 8.70 -6.45 41.41
C GLY A 241 8.44 -5.05 41.99
N PRO A 242 9.27 -4.06 41.55
CA PRO A 242 9.04 -2.66 41.86
C PRO A 242 7.67 -2.16 41.36
N GLY A 243 7.16 -1.07 41.94
CA GLY A 243 5.91 -0.45 41.50
C GLY A 243 5.93 0.00 40.04
N ILE A 244 4.76 0.34 39.50
CA ILE A 244 4.60 0.89 38.15
C ILE A 244 5.14 2.32 38.12
N GLU A 245 5.98 2.62 37.14
CA GLU A 245 6.40 3.98 36.82
C GLU A 245 5.57 4.49 35.64
N ILE A 246 5.17 5.76 35.69
CA ILE A 246 4.39 6.40 34.64
C ILE A 246 5.21 7.54 34.05
N SER A 247 5.34 7.56 32.74
CA SER A 247 5.91 8.68 31.99
C SER A 247 4.82 9.27 31.10
N SER A 248 4.72 10.60 31.07
CA SER A 248 3.74 11.29 30.22
C SER A 248 4.41 12.32 29.34
N ASP A 249 3.89 12.43 28.13
CA ASP A 249 4.16 13.54 27.21
C ASP A 249 2.87 14.35 27.05
N ILE A 250 2.95 15.63 27.39
CA ILE A 250 1.79 16.53 27.46
C ILE A 250 1.73 17.35 26.18
N GLY A 251 0.98 16.87 25.19
CA GLY A 251 0.70 17.61 23.96
C GLY A 251 -0.50 18.54 24.10
N PHE A 252 -0.30 19.84 23.84
CA PHE A 252 -1.40 20.84 23.88
C PHE A 252 -2.19 20.93 22.57
N ARG A 253 -1.61 20.47 21.46
CA ARG A 253 -2.22 20.48 20.09
C ARG A 253 -2.14 19.13 19.39
N ASP A 254 -1.43 18.19 19.96
CA ASP A 254 -1.21 16.84 19.50
C ASP A 254 -1.64 15.83 20.57
N THR A 255 -1.47 14.55 20.32
CA THR A 255 -1.88 13.51 21.24
C THR A 255 -1.01 13.52 22.49
N ALA A 256 -1.61 13.68 23.66
CA ALA A 256 -0.95 13.40 24.93
C ALA A 256 -0.81 11.89 25.11
N GLY A 257 0.31 11.44 25.63
CA GLY A 257 0.58 10.01 25.79
C GLY A 257 1.08 9.64 27.18
N TRP A 258 0.62 8.50 27.69
CA TRP A 258 1.06 7.93 28.97
C TRP A 258 1.61 6.53 28.73
N TRP A 259 2.81 6.28 29.26
CA TRP A 259 3.47 4.99 29.23
C TRP A 259 3.56 4.45 30.65
N TYR A 260 3.01 3.25 30.88
CA TYR A 260 3.03 2.53 32.15
C TYR A 260 4.09 1.43 32.05
N TRP A 261 5.11 1.50 32.86
CA TRP A 261 6.23 0.57 32.79
C TRP A 261 6.69 0.12 34.18
N GLN A 262 7.41 -0.98 34.19
CA GLN A 262 7.93 -1.58 35.42
C GLN A 262 9.41 -1.91 35.21
N ARG A 263 10.24 -1.57 36.17
CA ARG A 263 11.65 -2.00 36.16
C ARG A 263 11.70 -3.50 36.38
N ARG A 264 12.58 -4.17 35.60
CA ARG A 264 12.85 -5.60 35.72
C ARG A 264 14.34 -5.87 35.65
N MET A 265 14.78 -7.08 36.09
CA MET A 265 16.15 -7.48 35.97
C MET A 265 16.60 -7.45 34.49
N GLY A 266 17.55 -6.55 34.18
CA GLY A 266 18.04 -6.38 32.81
C GLY A 266 17.31 -5.36 31.93
N GLY A 267 16.30 -4.59 32.47
CA GLY A 267 15.63 -3.58 31.67
C GLY A 267 14.30 -3.10 32.22
N PHE A 268 13.37 -2.81 31.31
CA PHE A 268 12.04 -2.30 31.61
C PHE A 268 11.01 -3.10 30.84
N ALA A 269 9.85 -3.32 31.43
CA ALA A 269 8.68 -3.85 30.78
C ALA A 269 7.66 -2.71 30.56
N LEU A 270 7.29 -2.43 29.31
CA LEU A 270 6.17 -1.54 28.99
C LEU A 270 4.89 -2.34 29.15
N LEU A 271 4.05 -1.96 30.11
CA LEU A 271 2.82 -2.68 30.45
C LEU A 271 1.61 -2.16 29.69
N LYS A 272 1.54 -0.85 29.48
CA LYS A 272 0.41 -0.19 28.82
C LYS A 272 0.85 1.13 28.18
N TYR A 273 0.18 1.52 27.13
CA TYR A 273 0.19 2.87 26.56
C TYR A 273 -1.24 3.37 26.42
N GLU A 274 -1.46 4.60 26.81
CA GLU A 274 -2.71 5.33 26.59
C GLU A 274 -2.37 6.64 25.90
N GLY A 275 -3.19 7.02 24.93
CA GLY A 275 -3.05 8.30 24.23
C GLY A 275 -4.42 8.93 23.99
N ASP A 276 -4.53 10.23 24.22
CA ASP A 276 -5.72 11.00 23.95
C ASP A 276 -5.37 12.37 23.36
N SER A 277 -6.30 12.96 22.61
CA SER A 277 -6.13 14.23 21.94
C SER A 277 -7.28 15.20 22.29
N GLY A 278 -6.93 16.47 22.46
CA GLY A 278 -7.91 17.52 22.77
C GLY A 278 -8.34 17.60 24.24
N LEU A 279 -7.51 17.12 25.15
CA LEU A 279 -7.76 17.21 26.60
C LEU A 279 -7.75 18.67 27.06
N ASP A 280 -8.75 19.05 27.83
CA ASP A 280 -8.79 20.35 28.47
C ASP A 280 -8.13 20.36 29.87
N ALA A 281 -8.10 21.53 30.52
CA ALA A 281 -7.43 21.70 31.83
C ALA A 281 -8.09 20.90 32.96
N ASP A 282 -9.37 20.55 32.85
CA ASP A 282 -10.09 19.81 33.88
C ASP A 282 -9.89 18.28 33.68
N ASP A 283 -9.79 17.83 32.46
CA ASP A 283 -9.38 16.46 32.12
C ASP A 283 -7.97 16.17 32.67
N TRP A 284 -7.06 17.13 32.57
CA TRP A 284 -5.69 17.02 33.11
C TRP A 284 -5.68 16.88 34.62
N LYS A 285 -6.51 17.63 35.33
CA LYS A 285 -6.61 17.52 36.80
C LYS A 285 -7.18 16.17 37.22
N ALA A 286 -8.18 15.67 36.48
CA ALA A 286 -8.79 14.37 36.77
C ALA A 286 -7.77 13.23 36.57
N LEU A 287 -6.95 13.29 35.52
CA LEU A 287 -5.88 12.34 35.28
C LEU A 287 -4.78 12.38 36.34
N GLN A 288 -4.38 13.56 36.78
CA GLN A 288 -3.40 13.73 37.83
C GLN A 288 -3.88 13.18 39.17
N HIS A 289 -5.15 13.44 39.54
CA HIS A 289 -5.78 12.87 40.73
C HIS A 289 -5.87 11.34 40.69
N TRP A 290 -6.12 10.76 39.51
CA TRP A 290 -6.13 9.32 39.31
C TRP A 290 -4.72 8.71 39.45
N GLN A 291 -3.69 9.37 38.89
CA GLN A 291 -2.29 8.97 39.06
C GLN A 291 -1.86 8.97 40.53
N ASP A 292 -2.22 10.00 41.27
CA ASP A 292 -1.92 10.12 42.72
C ASP A 292 -2.60 9.00 43.51
N SER A 293 -3.77 8.54 43.10
CA SER A 293 -4.50 7.44 43.72
C SER A 293 -3.89 6.04 43.45
N LEU A 294 -3.10 5.89 42.39
CA LEU A 294 -2.40 4.62 42.08
C LEU A 294 -1.06 4.49 42.82
N THR A 295 -0.53 5.60 43.31
CA THR A 295 0.76 5.66 44.03
C THR A 295 0.63 5.71 45.54
N ALA A 296 -0.58 5.82 46.05
CA ALA A 296 -0.97 5.76 47.47
C ALA A 296 -1.38 4.34 47.87
#